data_7279cca83aaec5dfd5f37a3d8d54bc72
#
_entry.id   7279cca83aaec5dfd5f37a3d8d54bc72
#
_cell.length_a   1.000
_cell.length_b   1.000
_cell.length_c   1.000
_cell.angle_alpha   90.00
_cell.angle_beta   90.00
_cell.angle_gamma   90.00
#
_symmetry.space_group_name_H-M   'P 1'
#
loop_
_entity.id
_entity.type
_entity.pdbx_description
1 polymer ?
#
loop_
_entity_poly.entity_id
_entity_poly.type
_entity_poly.pdbx_seq_one_letter_code
_entity_poly.pdbx_strand_id
1 'polypeptide(L)'
;CVVISIIPEIFYRIVHGGTGLEGRIRSIADSETYCLKIIQLLLPVNGHGIRPLEKLIYAYNEYVPCVNENWTAYIGIVGAAGFLFLLVWLFTRRKNESTLTKRLTVLADLNICGILLATMGGFGSIIFMMGIEIIRGYNRISVFIGFFAITAVCLLLNEWEGKIAKTVWKCVYMGGVALVMLFAIWEQNPSVSFNFESNKEEWISDADFFARVDAVMDEDDSIFQLPYAEYPEGD
;
A
#
# COMPACT_ATOMS: atom_id res chain seq x y z
N CYS A 1 -5.11 1.05 23.60
CA CYS A 1 -5.94 1.82 22.63
C CYS A 1 -6.73 0.89 21.69
N VAL A 2 -6.10 -0.10 21.03
CA VAL A 2 -6.80 -0.97 20.04
C VAL A 2 -7.99 -1.72 20.67
N VAL A 3 -7.83 -2.28 21.87
CA VAL A 3 -8.92 -3.00 22.54
C VAL A 3 -10.12 -2.09 22.81
N ILE A 4 -9.87 -0.83 23.20
CA ILE A 4 -10.95 0.14 23.48
C ILE A 4 -11.72 0.50 22.20
N SER A 5 -11.06 0.58 21.04
CA SER A 5 -11.72 0.90 19.77
C SER A 5 -12.58 -0.25 19.24
N ILE A 6 -12.35 -1.49 19.68
CA ILE A 6 -13.12 -2.68 19.27
C ILE A 6 -14.33 -2.93 20.18
N ILE A 7 -14.36 -2.36 21.40
CA ILE A 7 -15.46 -2.55 22.35
C ILE A 7 -16.85 -2.22 21.76
N PRO A 8 -17.06 -1.10 21.06
CA PRO A 8 -18.36 -0.79 20.48
C PRO A 8 -18.85 -1.84 19.49
N GLU A 9 -17.96 -2.38 18.67
CA GLU A 9 -18.24 -3.44 17.71
C GLU A 9 -18.63 -4.74 18.41
N ILE A 10 -17.87 -5.14 19.45
CA ILE A 10 -18.17 -6.34 20.24
C ILE A 10 -19.52 -6.18 20.93
N PHE A 11 -19.79 -5.03 21.54
CA PHE A 11 -21.05 -4.75 22.21
C PHE A 11 -22.23 -4.80 21.23
N TYR A 12 -22.09 -4.21 20.05
CA TYR A 12 -23.11 -4.26 19.01
C TYR A 12 -23.44 -5.70 18.60
N ARG A 13 -22.41 -6.52 18.37
CA ARG A 13 -22.58 -7.94 18.01
C ARG A 13 -23.25 -8.77 19.10
N ILE A 14 -22.96 -8.48 20.39
CA ILE A 14 -23.61 -9.18 21.52
C ILE A 14 -25.08 -8.81 21.63
N VAL A 15 -25.44 -7.55 21.42
CA VAL A 15 -26.82 -7.05 21.59
C VAL A 15 -27.71 -7.39 20.39
N HIS A 16 -27.20 -7.30 19.17
CA HIS A 16 -27.99 -7.41 17.94
C HIS A 16 -27.82 -8.76 17.22
N GLY A 17 -27.00 -9.65 17.77
CA GLY A 17 -26.54 -10.82 17.03
C GLY A 17 -25.51 -10.44 15.98
N GLY A 18 -24.91 -11.44 15.30
CA GLY A 18 -24.10 -11.18 14.14
C GLY A 18 -24.96 -10.45 13.12
N THR A 19 -24.43 -9.43 12.45
CA THR A 19 -25.09 -8.78 11.33
C THR A 19 -25.55 -9.89 10.39
N GLY A 20 -26.88 -9.97 10.10
CA GLY A 20 -27.46 -11.00 9.23
C GLY A 20 -26.99 -10.96 7.77
N LEU A 21 -26.08 -10.05 7.45
CA LEU A 21 -25.06 -10.26 6.46
C LEU A 21 -24.21 -11.41 7.00
N GLU A 22 -24.56 -12.65 6.64
CA GLU A 22 -23.57 -13.71 6.50
C GLU A 22 -22.53 -13.11 5.53
N GLY A 23 -21.70 -12.23 6.09
CA GLY A 23 -20.66 -11.56 5.37
C GLY A 23 -19.87 -12.67 4.74
N ARG A 24 -19.63 -12.59 3.45
CA ARG A 24 -18.84 -13.49 2.64
C ARG A 24 -17.85 -14.21 3.55
N ILE A 25 -18.02 -15.53 3.67
CA ILE A 25 -17.12 -16.36 4.46
C ILE A 25 -15.75 -16.15 3.84
N ARG A 26 -14.92 -15.37 4.52
CA ARG A 26 -13.57 -15.08 4.04
C ARG A 26 -12.83 -16.39 3.91
N SER A 27 -12.30 -16.64 2.74
CA SER A 27 -11.53 -17.85 2.48
C SER A 27 -10.04 -17.62 2.75
N ILE A 28 -9.31 -18.69 3.03
CA ILE A 28 -7.84 -18.63 3.10
C ILE A 28 -7.27 -18.08 1.80
N ALA A 29 -7.92 -18.32 0.66
CA ALA A 29 -7.53 -17.80 -0.65
C ALA A 29 -7.51 -16.25 -0.66
N ASP A 30 -8.39 -15.57 0.07
CA ASP A 30 -8.39 -14.12 0.14
C ASP A 30 -7.11 -13.59 0.78
N SER A 31 -6.58 -14.26 1.81
CA SER A 31 -5.31 -13.86 2.44
C SER A 31 -4.11 -13.99 1.50
N GLU A 32 -4.17 -14.90 0.53
CA GLU A 32 -3.14 -15.08 -0.49
C GLU A 32 -3.36 -14.13 -1.69
N THR A 33 -4.60 -13.90 -2.08
CA THR A 33 -4.94 -12.99 -3.19
C THR A 33 -4.59 -11.54 -2.86
N TYR A 34 -4.88 -11.10 -1.63
CA TYR A 34 -4.64 -9.71 -1.19
C TYR A 34 -3.34 -9.55 -0.39
N CYS A 35 -2.38 -10.43 -0.61
CA CYS A 35 -1.06 -10.34 0.00
C CYS A 35 -0.12 -9.39 -0.75
N LEU A 36 1.01 -9.07 -0.12
CA LEU A 36 2.08 -8.28 -0.70
C LEU A 36 2.97 -9.14 -1.59
N LYS A 37 3.18 -8.74 -2.83
CA LYS A 37 4.28 -9.24 -3.68
C LYS A 37 5.45 -8.26 -3.55
N ILE A 38 6.56 -8.71 -3.01
CA ILE A 38 7.76 -7.87 -2.75
C ILE A 38 8.19 -7.11 -4.00
N ILE A 39 8.10 -7.73 -5.16
CA ILE A 39 8.48 -7.12 -6.44
C ILE A 39 7.65 -5.87 -6.75
N GLN A 40 6.39 -5.82 -6.34
CA GLN A 40 5.50 -4.68 -6.56
C GLN A 40 5.89 -3.43 -5.74
N LEU A 41 6.69 -3.58 -4.68
CA LEU A 41 7.31 -2.44 -4.00
C LEU A 41 8.36 -1.73 -4.86
N LEU A 42 8.97 -2.48 -5.77
CA LEU A 42 10.11 -2.03 -6.60
C LEU A 42 9.69 -1.70 -8.03
N LEU A 43 8.60 -2.29 -8.51
CA LEU A 43 8.08 -2.03 -9.85
C LEU A 43 7.20 -0.80 -9.87
N PRO A 44 7.42 0.11 -10.82
CA PRO A 44 6.63 1.32 -10.94
C PRO A 44 5.17 1.03 -11.31
N VAL A 45 4.32 2.02 -11.11
CA VAL A 45 2.92 1.96 -11.56
C VAL A 45 2.83 2.07 -13.08
N ASN A 46 1.72 1.60 -13.66
CA ASN A 46 1.42 1.78 -15.08
C ASN A 46 1.40 3.28 -15.43
N GLY A 47 1.91 3.63 -16.62
CA GLY A 47 2.01 5.02 -17.04
C GLY A 47 3.15 5.80 -16.40
N HIS A 48 4.17 5.10 -15.90
CA HIS A 48 5.34 5.73 -15.29
C HIS A 48 6.10 6.61 -16.29
N GLY A 49 6.50 7.83 -15.89
CA GLY A 49 7.15 8.81 -16.78
C GLY A 49 8.51 8.39 -17.34
N ILE A 50 9.17 7.39 -16.72
CA ILE A 50 10.45 6.85 -17.19
C ILE A 50 10.19 5.60 -18.04
N ARG A 51 10.29 5.71 -19.38
CA ARG A 51 9.97 4.65 -20.33
C ARG A 51 10.58 3.26 -20.07
N PRO A 52 11.87 3.11 -19.67
CA PRO A 52 12.41 1.79 -19.36
C PRO A 52 11.69 1.10 -18.20
N LEU A 53 11.30 1.87 -17.17
CA LEU A 53 10.57 1.36 -16.01
C LEU A 53 9.12 1.02 -16.37
N GLU A 54 8.49 1.83 -17.22
CA GLU A 54 7.16 1.55 -17.76
C GLU A 54 7.14 0.23 -18.55
N LYS A 55 8.11 -0.01 -19.42
CA LYS A 55 8.23 -1.29 -20.14
C LYS A 55 8.41 -2.49 -19.21
N LEU A 56 9.11 -2.30 -18.10
CA LEU A 56 9.33 -3.36 -17.13
C LEU A 56 8.03 -3.80 -16.44
N ILE A 57 7.17 -2.84 -16.07
CA ILE A 57 5.89 -3.16 -15.45
C ILE A 57 4.92 -3.82 -16.44
N TYR A 58 4.87 -3.36 -17.69
CA TYR A 58 4.05 -4.01 -18.72
C TYR A 58 4.48 -5.45 -18.96
N ALA A 59 5.79 -5.71 -19.10
CA ALA A 59 6.31 -7.06 -19.25
C ALA A 59 5.99 -7.94 -18.03
N TYR A 60 6.10 -7.37 -16.82
CA TYR A 60 5.73 -8.11 -15.60
C TYR A 60 4.26 -8.50 -15.59
N ASN A 61 3.35 -7.56 -15.87
CA ASN A 61 1.92 -7.80 -15.85
C ASN A 61 1.45 -8.78 -16.95
N GLU A 62 2.16 -8.82 -18.09
CA GLU A 62 1.85 -9.74 -19.20
C GLU A 62 2.16 -11.20 -18.85
N TYR A 63 3.25 -11.44 -18.11
CA TYR A 63 3.74 -12.81 -17.88
C TYR A 63 3.41 -13.38 -16.50
N VAL A 64 3.00 -12.53 -15.53
CA VAL A 64 2.77 -12.98 -14.16
C VAL A 64 1.29 -13.26 -13.91
N PRO A 65 0.94 -14.51 -13.57
CA PRO A 65 -0.41 -14.84 -13.18
C PRO A 65 -0.78 -14.17 -11.85
N CYS A 66 -2.07 -13.95 -11.63
CA CYS A 66 -2.61 -13.40 -10.39
C CYS A 66 -2.09 -12.00 -10.06
N VAL A 67 -2.26 -11.05 -10.98
CA VAL A 67 -2.10 -9.63 -10.66
C VAL A 67 -3.21 -9.27 -9.67
N ASN A 68 -2.82 -8.86 -8.46
CA ASN A 68 -3.75 -8.47 -7.41
C ASN A 68 -3.85 -6.93 -7.33
N GLU A 69 -4.67 -6.42 -6.41
CA GLU A 69 -4.85 -4.97 -6.15
C GLU A 69 -3.54 -4.22 -5.82
N ASN A 70 -2.45 -4.93 -5.62
CA ASN A 70 -1.20 -4.37 -5.12
C ASN A 70 -0.33 -3.69 -6.18
N TRP A 71 -0.84 -3.50 -7.39
CA TRP A 71 -0.15 -2.82 -8.48
C TRP A 71 0.22 -1.36 -8.17
N THR A 72 -0.40 -0.76 -7.14
CA THR A 72 -0.10 0.60 -6.65
C THR A 72 0.87 0.63 -5.46
N ALA A 73 1.45 -0.50 -5.04
CA ALA A 73 2.31 -0.59 -3.86
C ALA A 73 3.72 -0.02 -4.06
N TYR A 74 4.02 0.50 -5.23
CA TYR A 74 5.32 1.09 -5.57
C TYR A 74 5.73 2.19 -4.57
N ILE A 75 6.93 2.06 -4.01
CA ILE A 75 7.46 2.99 -2.99
C ILE A 75 8.41 4.06 -3.56
N GLY A 76 8.53 4.14 -4.89
CA GLY A 76 9.42 5.06 -5.59
C GLY A 76 10.88 4.62 -5.59
N ILE A 77 11.68 5.21 -6.48
CA ILE A 77 13.12 4.87 -6.60
C ILE A 77 13.85 5.13 -5.27
N VAL A 78 13.57 6.26 -4.61
CA VAL A 78 14.20 6.62 -3.35
C VAL A 78 13.78 5.66 -2.23
N GLY A 79 12.49 5.33 -2.15
CA GLY A 79 11.97 4.32 -1.21
C GLY A 79 12.55 2.93 -1.49
N ALA A 80 12.62 2.53 -2.76
CA ALA A 80 13.22 1.25 -3.18
C ALA A 80 14.69 1.15 -2.77
N ALA A 81 15.46 2.22 -2.94
CA ALA A 81 16.86 2.27 -2.48
C ALA A 81 16.95 2.12 -0.95
N GLY A 82 16.10 2.82 -0.20
CA GLY A 82 16.03 2.68 1.26
C GLY A 82 15.60 1.28 1.72
N PHE A 83 14.63 0.70 1.04
CA PHE A 83 14.17 -0.68 1.29
C PHE A 83 15.29 -1.70 1.08
N LEU A 84 15.96 -1.66 -0.06
CA LEU A 84 17.09 -2.55 -0.35
C LEU A 84 18.24 -2.32 0.62
N PHE A 85 18.53 -1.07 0.99
CA PHE A 85 19.51 -0.75 2.02
C PHE A 85 19.16 -1.40 3.35
N LEU A 86 17.91 -1.34 3.82
CA LEU A 86 17.49 -1.96 5.07
C LEU A 86 17.63 -3.48 5.02
N LEU A 87 17.34 -4.12 3.87
CA LEU A 87 17.57 -5.56 3.70
C LEU A 87 19.06 -5.92 3.80
N VAL A 88 19.93 -5.16 3.13
CA VAL A 88 21.39 -5.36 3.22
C VAL A 88 21.88 -5.11 4.66
N TRP A 89 21.31 -4.10 5.34
CA TRP A 89 21.64 -3.78 6.72
C TRP A 89 21.44 -4.95 7.67
N LEU A 90 20.40 -5.77 7.49
CA LEU A 90 20.16 -6.96 8.30
C LEU A 90 21.35 -7.94 8.31
N PHE A 91 22.04 -8.06 7.18
CA PHE A 91 23.18 -8.98 7.04
C PHE A 91 24.53 -8.36 7.41
N THR A 92 24.65 -7.03 7.30
CA THR A 92 25.92 -6.31 7.47
C THR A 92 26.01 -5.56 8.77
N ARG A 93 24.93 -5.52 9.57
CA ARG A 93 24.87 -4.77 10.82
C ARG A 93 26.00 -5.17 11.76
N ARG A 94 26.78 -4.17 12.17
CA ARG A 94 27.86 -4.35 13.17
C ARG A 94 27.29 -4.06 14.56
N LYS A 95 27.89 -4.69 15.59
CA LYS A 95 27.61 -4.38 17.01
C LYS A 95 28.21 -3.00 17.38
N ASN A 96 27.77 -1.96 16.72
CA ASN A 96 28.13 -0.58 17.05
C ASN A 96 26.99 0.06 17.85
N GLU A 97 27.29 0.75 18.94
CA GLU A 97 26.30 1.33 19.84
C GLU A 97 25.83 2.74 19.45
N SER A 98 26.19 3.22 18.26
CA SER A 98 25.77 4.56 17.83
C SER A 98 24.24 4.65 17.74
N THR A 99 23.69 5.81 18.03
CA THR A 99 22.24 6.06 17.96
C THR A 99 21.69 5.80 16.56
N LEU A 100 22.44 6.15 15.52
CA LEU A 100 22.08 5.88 14.14
C LEU A 100 21.97 4.37 13.89
N THR A 101 23.00 3.59 14.30
CA THR A 101 23.00 2.13 14.15
C THR A 101 21.79 1.49 14.82
N LYS A 102 21.44 1.92 16.05
CA LYS A 102 20.26 1.41 16.77
C LYS A 102 18.97 1.70 16.01
N ARG A 103 18.79 2.93 15.52
CA ARG A 103 17.60 3.33 14.75
C ARG A 103 17.47 2.54 13.44
N LEU A 104 18.55 2.43 12.67
CA LEU A 104 18.56 1.67 11.42
C LEU A 104 18.27 0.19 11.66
N THR A 105 18.77 -0.39 12.76
CA THR A 105 18.49 -1.78 13.13
C THR A 105 17.01 -1.98 13.44
N VAL A 106 16.38 -1.10 14.21
CA VAL A 106 14.95 -1.17 14.49
C VAL A 106 14.12 -1.05 13.20
N LEU A 107 14.48 -0.10 12.31
CA LEU A 107 13.79 0.04 11.02
C LEU A 107 13.94 -1.20 10.14
N ALA A 108 15.12 -1.81 10.11
CA ALA A 108 15.37 -3.03 9.35
C ALA A 108 14.61 -4.24 9.93
N ASP A 109 14.56 -4.38 11.26
CA ASP A 109 13.81 -5.43 11.92
C ASP A 109 12.29 -5.27 11.71
N LEU A 110 11.75 -4.04 11.79
CA LEU A 110 10.34 -3.75 11.47
C LEU A 110 10.02 -4.00 10.00
N ASN A 111 10.95 -3.64 9.10
CA ASN A 111 10.79 -3.84 7.67
C ASN A 111 10.69 -5.34 7.32
N ILE A 112 11.58 -6.17 7.86
CA ILE A 112 11.51 -7.63 7.61
C ILE A 112 10.29 -8.27 8.27
N CYS A 113 9.88 -7.82 9.47
CA CYS A 113 8.65 -8.28 10.08
C CYS A 113 7.43 -7.95 9.21
N GLY A 114 7.37 -6.73 8.65
CA GLY A 114 6.31 -6.34 7.71
C GLY A 114 6.28 -7.22 6.46
N ILE A 115 7.44 -7.50 5.87
CA ILE A 115 7.55 -8.39 4.71
C ILE A 115 7.05 -9.79 5.05
N LEU A 116 7.55 -10.40 6.13
CA LEU A 116 7.19 -11.75 6.53
C LEU A 116 5.71 -11.89 6.89
N LEU A 117 5.11 -10.82 7.42
CA LEU A 117 3.68 -10.81 7.73
C LEU A 117 2.82 -10.74 6.46
N ALA A 118 3.21 -9.90 5.50
CA ALA A 118 2.34 -9.51 4.40
C ALA A 118 2.55 -10.31 3.10
N THR A 119 3.70 -10.94 2.94
CA THR A 119 4.04 -11.67 1.70
C THR A 119 3.14 -12.90 1.52
N MET A 120 2.86 -13.26 0.27
CA MET A 120 2.17 -14.50 -0.11
C MET A 120 2.82 -15.70 0.59
N GLY A 121 2.02 -16.57 1.23
CA GLY A 121 2.53 -17.67 2.06
C GLY A 121 3.24 -17.21 3.34
N GLY A 122 3.10 -15.93 3.73
CA GLY A 122 3.70 -15.38 4.94
C GLY A 122 2.90 -15.64 6.21
N PHE A 123 3.31 -15.00 7.30
CA PHE A 123 2.65 -15.19 8.60
C PHE A 123 1.20 -14.68 8.65
N GLY A 124 0.80 -13.81 7.70
CA GLY A 124 -0.59 -13.38 7.55
C GLY A 124 -1.54 -14.56 7.30
N SER A 125 -1.15 -15.50 6.45
CA SER A 125 -1.94 -16.70 6.17
C SER A 125 -2.03 -17.62 7.41
N ILE A 126 -0.98 -17.70 8.23
CA ILE A 126 -1.00 -18.45 9.48
C ILE A 126 -1.98 -17.80 10.48
N ILE A 127 -1.94 -16.48 10.61
CA ILE A 127 -2.85 -15.72 11.47
C ILE A 127 -4.31 -15.94 11.06
N PHE A 128 -4.56 -15.94 9.74
CA PHE A 128 -5.87 -16.25 9.20
C PHE A 128 -6.33 -17.67 9.57
N MET A 129 -5.46 -18.68 9.40
CA MET A 129 -5.73 -20.08 9.77
C MET A 129 -6.01 -20.26 11.27
N MET A 130 -5.50 -19.37 12.12
CA MET A 130 -5.80 -19.35 13.55
C MET A 130 -7.18 -18.74 13.87
N GLY A 131 -7.97 -18.39 12.86
CA GLY A 131 -9.32 -17.82 13.01
C GLY A 131 -9.35 -16.30 13.18
N ILE A 132 -8.23 -15.60 12.94
CA ILE A 132 -8.17 -14.13 12.99
C ILE A 132 -8.38 -13.60 11.57
N GLU A 133 -9.63 -13.53 11.13
CA GLU A 133 -10.04 -13.16 9.76
C GLU A 133 -10.27 -11.66 9.59
N ILE A 134 -9.88 -10.84 10.58
CA ILE A 134 -10.17 -9.40 10.61
C ILE A 134 -9.40 -8.66 9.51
N ILE A 135 -8.17 -9.11 9.21
CA ILE A 135 -7.28 -8.44 8.25
C ILE A 135 -7.39 -9.15 6.90
N ARG A 136 -8.03 -8.50 5.92
CA ARG A 136 -8.13 -9.00 4.54
C ARG A 136 -6.92 -8.60 3.70
N GLY A 137 -6.52 -7.33 3.75
CA GLY A 137 -5.53 -6.75 2.85
C GLY A 137 -4.17 -6.57 3.53
N TYR A 138 -3.38 -7.63 3.63
CA TYR A 138 -2.01 -7.55 4.14
C TYR A 138 -1.07 -6.72 3.25
N ASN A 139 -1.41 -6.54 1.95
CA ASN A 139 -0.70 -5.68 1.02
C ASN A 139 -0.57 -4.23 1.51
N ARG A 140 -1.54 -3.73 2.28
CA ARG A 140 -1.56 -2.35 2.82
C ARG A 140 -0.40 -2.04 3.76
N ILE A 141 0.30 -3.06 4.25
CA ILE A 141 1.52 -2.86 5.04
C ILE A 141 2.66 -2.23 4.22
N SER A 142 2.55 -2.23 2.87
CA SER A 142 3.46 -1.54 1.96
C SER A 142 3.70 -0.07 2.34
N VAL A 143 2.68 0.62 2.86
CA VAL A 143 2.78 2.00 3.34
C VAL A 143 3.78 2.12 4.50
N PHE A 144 3.74 1.18 5.45
CA PHE A 144 4.68 1.14 6.57
C PHE A 144 6.09 0.77 6.12
N ILE A 145 6.21 -0.19 5.19
CA ILE A 145 7.49 -0.56 4.57
C ILE A 145 8.11 0.65 3.88
N GLY A 146 7.33 1.39 3.09
CA GLY A 146 7.76 2.64 2.45
C GLY A 146 8.19 3.70 3.47
N PHE A 147 7.43 3.86 4.55
CA PHE A 147 7.78 4.77 5.64
C PHE A 147 9.12 4.41 6.30
N PHE A 148 9.35 3.13 6.61
CA PHE A 148 10.63 2.68 7.18
C PHE A 148 11.79 2.90 6.23
N ALA A 149 11.60 2.60 4.94
CA ALA A 149 12.59 2.79 3.90
C ALA A 149 12.98 4.26 3.73
N ILE A 150 12.01 5.16 3.60
CA ILE A 150 12.25 6.59 3.46
C ILE A 150 12.89 7.17 4.74
N THR A 151 12.43 6.74 5.91
CA THR A 151 13.02 7.15 7.20
C THR A 151 14.50 6.77 7.28
N ALA A 152 14.87 5.57 6.81
CA ALA A 152 16.28 5.16 6.76
C ALA A 152 17.10 6.07 5.86
N VAL A 153 16.59 6.42 4.67
CA VAL A 153 17.26 7.38 3.76
C VAL A 153 17.44 8.74 4.45
N CYS A 154 16.37 9.26 5.08
CA CYS A 154 16.44 10.53 5.80
C CYS A 154 17.49 10.52 6.94
N LEU A 155 17.57 9.42 7.71
CA LEU A 155 18.58 9.28 8.77
C LEU A 155 20.01 9.27 8.20
N LEU A 156 20.23 8.60 7.08
CA LEU A 156 21.54 8.59 6.41
C LEU A 156 21.90 9.96 5.86
N LEU A 157 20.98 10.65 5.24
CA LEU A 157 21.18 12.00 4.74
C LEU A 157 21.50 12.97 5.88
N ASN A 158 20.79 12.90 7.01
CA ASN A 158 21.06 13.72 8.18
C ASN A 158 22.45 13.46 8.78
N GLU A 159 22.88 12.20 8.82
CA GLU A 159 24.22 11.82 9.28
C GLU A 159 25.33 12.39 8.37
N TRP A 160 25.09 12.39 7.05
CA TRP A 160 26.05 12.96 6.10
C TRP A 160 26.11 14.47 6.18
N GLU A 161 24.97 15.17 6.36
CA GLU A 161 24.96 16.62 6.58
C GLU A 161 25.83 17.01 7.78
N GLY A 162 25.74 16.26 8.88
CA GLY A 162 26.53 16.49 10.09
C GLY A 162 28.05 16.42 9.88
N LYS A 163 28.51 15.72 8.83
CA LYS A 163 29.95 15.61 8.50
C LYS A 163 30.48 16.76 7.64
N ILE A 164 29.60 17.62 7.12
CA ILE A 164 30.00 18.74 6.27
C ILE A 164 30.36 19.95 7.14
N ALA A 165 31.62 20.31 7.17
CA ALA A 165 32.10 21.39 8.02
C ALA A 165 31.86 22.81 7.46
N LYS A 166 31.91 22.99 6.13
CA LYS A 166 31.81 24.31 5.49
C LYS A 166 30.38 24.64 5.10
N THR A 167 29.90 25.82 5.47
CA THR A 167 28.55 26.31 5.20
C THR A 167 28.19 26.27 3.73
N VAL A 168 29.10 26.66 2.83
CA VAL A 168 28.88 26.63 1.39
C VAL A 168 28.54 25.21 0.90
N TRP A 169 29.26 24.19 1.35
CA TRP A 169 29.03 22.81 1.00
C TRP A 169 27.73 22.26 1.62
N LYS A 170 27.32 22.78 2.79
CA LYS A 170 25.98 22.48 3.34
C LYS A 170 24.87 22.99 2.45
N CYS A 171 24.98 24.23 1.94
CA CYS A 171 24.00 24.78 1.01
C CYS A 171 23.91 23.95 -0.29
N VAL A 172 25.05 23.54 -0.86
CA VAL A 172 25.10 22.67 -2.05
C VAL A 172 24.45 21.31 -1.74
N TYR A 173 24.77 20.72 -0.60
CA TYR A 173 24.18 19.46 -0.16
C TYR A 173 22.66 19.55 0.00
N MET A 174 22.17 20.58 0.69
CA MET A 174 20.72 20.81 0.87
C MET A 174 20.02 21.05 -0.45
N GLY A 175 20.66 21.76 -1.40
CA GLY A 175 20.14 21.89 -2.77
C GLY A 175 20.04 20.53 -3.49
N GLY A 176 21.05 19.68 -3.33
CA GLY A 176 21.03 18.32 -3.85
C GLY A 176 19.91 17.45 -3.25
N VAL A 177 19.72 17.51 -1.93
CA VAL A 177 18.62 16.81 -1.25
C VAL A 177 17.26 17.33 -1.73
N ALA A 178 17.09 18.63 -1.91
CA ALA A 178 15.87 19.22 -2.44
C ALA A 178 15.57 18.72 -3.87
N LEU A 179 16.60 18.64 -4.73
CA LEU A 179 16.43 18.08 -6.08
C LEU A 179 16.04 16.61 -6.07
N VAL A 180 16.64 15.79 -5.20
CA VAL A 180 16.25 14.39 -5.02
C VAL A 180 14.79 14.27 -4.54
N MET A 181 14.37 15.12 -3.63
CA MET A 181 12.98 15.15 -3.14
C MET A 181 12.00 15.54 -4.26
N LEU A 182 12.31 16.59 -5.03
CA LEU A 182 11.49 16.99 -6.17
C LEU A 182 11.42 15.90 -7.24
N PHE A 183 12.54 15.23 -7.52
CA PHE A 183 12.59 14.08 -8.42
C PHE A 183 11.73 12.93 -7.91
N ALA A 184 11.81 12.60 -6.61
CA ALA A 184 11.01 11.54 -6.01
C ALA A 184 9.49 11.82 -6.08
N ILE A 185 9.08 13.08 -5.89
CA ILE A 185 7.67 13.50 -6.03
C ILE A 185 7.23 13.42 -7.51
N TRP A 186 8.07 13.91 -8.42
CA TRP A 186 7.78 13.86 -9.85
C TRP A 186 7.69 12.43 -10.38
N GLU A 187 8.59 11.58 -9.96
CA GLU A 187 8.70 10.19 -10.40
C GLU A 187 7.50 9.34 -9.94
N GLN A 188 6.94 9.64 -8.78
CA GLN A 188 5.75 8.97 -8.25
C GLN A 188 4.43 9.44 -8.88
N ASN A 189 4.48 10.48 -9.69
CA ASN A 189 3.29 10.99 -10.37
C ASN A 189 3.15 10.28 -11.73
N PRO A 190 2.23 9.32 -11.89
CA PRO A 190 2.05 8.64 -13.15
C PRO A 190 1.56 9.62 -14.22
N SER A 191 2.09 9.48 -15.43
CA SER A 191 1.65 10.25 -16.61
C SER A 191 0.29 9.74 -17.15
N VAL A 192 -0.50 9.08 -16.33
CA VAL A 192 -1.86 8.67 -16.71
C VAL A 192 -2.68 9.95 -16.83
N SER A 193 -3.01 10.31 -18.05
CA SER A 193 -4.07 11.28 -18.28
C SER A 193 -5.35 10.66 -17.69
N PHE A 194 -5.76 11.14 -16.52
CA PHE A 194 -7.11 10.88 -16.07
C PHE A 194 -8.03 11.35 -17.18
N ASN A 195 -8.77 10.43 -17.78
CA ASN A 195 -9.72 10.77 -18.81
C ASN A 195 -10.94 11.42 -18.14
N PHE A 196 -10.74 12.68 -17.72
CA PHE A 196 -11.70 13.46 -16.95
C PHE A 196 -13.03 13.56 -17.69
N GLU A 197 -12.99 13.65 -19.01
CA GLU A 197 -14.20 13.72 -19.85
C GLU A 197 -14.97 12.38 -19.83
N SER A 198 -14.30 11.25 -19.99
CA SER A 198 -14.96 9.93 -19.94
C SER A 198 -15.58 9.66 -18.56
N ASN A 199 -14.82 9.90 -17.50
CA ASN A 199 -15.32 9.71 -16.13
C ASN A 199 -16.49 10.66 -15.81
N LYS A 200 -16.49 11.87 -16.38
CA LYS A 200 -17.58 12.82 -16.21
C LYS A 200 -18.83 12.38 -16.96
N GLU A 201 -18.66 11.85 -18.18
CA GLU A 201 -19.79 11.31 -18.96
C GLU A 201 -20.42 10.11 -18.26
N GLU A 202 -19.63 9.18 -17.75
CA GLU A 202 -20.09 8.05 -16.93
C GLU A 202 -20.85 8.55 -15.70
N TRP A 203 -20.26 9.48 -14.95
CA TRP A 203 -20.90 10.04 -13.74
C TRP A 203 -22.23 10.72 -14.05
N ILE A 204 -22.33 11.46 -15.16
CA ILE A 204 -23.57 12.12 -15.58
C ILE A 204 -24.61 11.06 -15.97
N SER A 205 -24.20 10.02 -16.69
CA SER A 205 -25.07 8.90 -17.09
C SER A 205 -25.63 8.18 -15.87
N ASP A 206 -24.78 7.86 -14.90
CA ASP A 206 -25.16 7.20 -13.66
C ASP A 206 -26.09 8.08 -12.82
N ALA A 207 -25.77 9.37 -12.69
CA ALA A 207 -26.61 10.32 -11.97
C ALA A 207 -28.01 10.44 -12.58
N ASP A 208 -28.12 10.48 -13.91
CA ASP A 208 -29.42 10.51 -14.62
C ASP A 208 -30.17 9.17 -14.44
N PHE A 209 -29.48 8.04 -14.48
CA PHE A 209 -30.08 6.73 -14.22
C PHE A 209 -30.65 6.68 -12.81
N PHE A 210 -29.86 7.01 -11.78
CA PHE A 210 -30.33 6.95 -10.40
C PHE A 210 -31.42 7.98 -10.11
N ALA A 211 -31.39 9.17 -10.72
CA ALA A 211 -32.47 10.13 -10.58
C ALA A 211 -33.82 9.58 -11.16
N ARG A 212 -33.77 8.81 -12.23
CA ARG A 212 -34.97 8.15 -12.78
C ARG A 212 -35.47 7.02 -11.91
N VAL A 213 -34.55 6.26 -11.29
CA VAL A 213 -34.91 5.21 -10.33
C VAL A 213 -35.58 5.85 -9.10
N ASP A 214 -34.96 6.87 -8.55
CA ASP A 214 -35.43 7.61 -7.35
C ASP A 214 -36.82 8.22 -7.56
N ALA A 215 -37.09 8.71 -8.78
CA ALA A 215 -38.39 9.27 -9.14
C ALA A 215 -39.56 8.23 -9.18
N VAL A 216 -39.24 6.95 -9.20
CA VAL A 216 -40.23 5.86 -9.30
C VAL A 216 -40.37 5.09 -7.98
N MET A 217 -39.41 5.26 -7.06
CA MET A 217 -39.34 4.57 -5.77
C MET A 217 -39.98 5.38 -4.65
N ASP A 218 -40.66 4.69 -3.75
CA ASP A 218 -41.09 5.24 -2.45
C ASP A 218 -40.02 4.95 -1.38
N GLU A 219 -40.09 5.66 -0.21
CA GLU A 219 -39.09 5.57 0.86
C GLU A 219 -38.90 4.15 1.43
N ASP A 220 -39.90 3.28 1.33
CA ASP A 220 -39.88 1.91 1.82
C ASP A 220 -39.58 0.87 0.74
N ASP A 221 -39.31 1.30 -0.50
CA ASP A 221 -39.05 0.39 -1.61
C ASP A 221 -37.61 -0.16 -1.56
N SER A 222 -37.46 -1.38 -2.11
CA SER A 222 -36.17 -2.03 -2.26
C SER A 222 -35.92 -2.39 -3.72
N ILE A 223 -34.67 -2.21 -4.15
CA ILE A 223 -34.26 -2.55 -5.52
C ILE A 223 -33.71 -3.98 -5.53
N PHE A 224 -34.24 -4.81 -6.42
CA PHE A 224 -33.67 -6.11 -6.73
C PHE A 224 -32.97 -6.08 -8.08
N GLN A 225 -31.62 -6.13 -8.03
CA GLN A 225 -30.79 -6.05 -9.24
C GLN A 225 -30.65 -7.43 -9.90
N LEU A 226 -30.87 -7.50 -11.22
CA LEU A 226 -30.61 -8.65 -12.04
C LEU A 226 -29.70 -8.30 -13.23
N PRO A 227 -28.72 -9.16 -13.57
CA PRO A 227 -28.33 -10.37 -12.84
C PRO A 227 -27.75 -10.08 -11.47
N TYR A 228 -27.85 -11.04 -10.55
CA TYR A 228 -27.24 -10.90 -9.25
C TYR A 228 -25.72 -10.75 -9.39
N ALA A 229 -25.19 -9.66 -8.86
CA ALA A 229 -23.75 -9.44 -8.72
C ALA A 229 -23.40 -9.40 -7.23
N GLU A 230 -22.42 -10.17 -6.83
CA GLU A 230 -22.01 -10.25 -5.43
C GLU A 230 -21.29 -8.97 -5.02
N TYR A 231 -21.84 -8.25 -4.07
CA TYR A 231 -21.19 -7.02 -3.55
C TYR A 231 -20.13 -7.40 -2.50
N PRO A 232 -18.93 -6.77 -2.51
CA PRO A 232 -18.45 -5.65 -3.34
C PRO A 232 -17.67 -6.07 -4.60
N GLU A 233 -17.59 -7.33 -4.92
CA GLU A 233 -16.68 -7.89 -5.93
C GLU A 233 -17.45 -8.58 -7.08
N GLY A 234 -18.61 -8.05 -7.43
CA GLY A 234 -19.29 -8.45 -8.65
C GLY A 234 -18.50 -7.98 -9.87
N ASP A 235 -17.95 -8.92 -10.66
CA ASP A 235 -17.37 -8.67 -11.98
C ASP A 235 -18.44 -8.35 -13.02
#